data_7ccf7ed639703be060e283bd7cd60bd1
#
_entry.id   7ccf7ed639703be060e283bd7cd60bd1
#
_cell.length_a   1.000
_cell.length_b   1.000
_cell.length_c   1.000
_cell.angle_alpha   90.00
_cell.angle_beta   90.00
_cell.angle_gamma   90.00
#
_symmetry.space_group_name_H-M   'P 1'
#
loop_
_entity.id
_entity.type
_entity.pdbx_description
1 polymer ?
#
loop_
_entity_poly.entity_id
_entity_poly.type
_entity_poly.pdbx_seq_one_letter_code
_entity_poly.pdbx_strand_id
1 'polypeptide(L)'
;MDDLRLKAILASPSYRLAEDDGDFLESDSARAIRLALEFHRAETYLQAHGIESTVAVFGSARVRSPEDPLASESHRHEYEQARRFSYDLSRGAAHTPRCHRLVVAPGGGPGLMEAANRGASEAGAPTIGVNIRLPHEQQPNPYITPGLAFSFRYFALRKMHFIFRARALVAFAGGFGTLDEVYEALNLVLTRTIDPIPIVLVGSNYWSRMLDLDYLADGGYIEARDKALVYQTDSGADAAAYVLGRCGCGKDGGS
;
A
#
# COMPACT_ATOMS: atom_id res chain seq x y z
N MET A 1 -13.84 -57.54 -13.73
CA MET A 1 -13.85 -56.83 -12.44
C MET A 1 -12.75 -55.77 -12.35
N ASP A 2 -11.56 -56.03 -12.88
CA ASP A 2 -10.42 -55.11 -12.74
C ASP A 2 -10.60 -53.76 -13.50
N ASP A 3 -11.19 -53.78 -14.69
CA ASP A 3 -11.39 -52.57 -15.50
C ASP A 3 -12.37 -51.55 -14.85
N LEU A 4 -13.46 -52.04 -14.24
CA LEU A 4 -14.43 -51.19 -13.54
C LEU A 4 -13.85 -50.59 -12.25
N ARG A 5 -13.05 -51.37 -11.53
CA ARG A 5 -12.38 -50.90 -10.31
C ARG A 5 -11.30 -49.87 -10.64
N LEU A 6 -10.51 -50.13 -11.70
CA LEU A 6 -9.50 -49.18 -12.18
C LEU A 6 -10.14 -47.86 -12.60
N LYS A 7 -11.24 -47.88 -13.37
CA LYS A 7 -11.99 -46.67 -13.74
C LYS A 7 -12.49 -45.92 -12.53
N ALA A 8 -13.00 -46.60 -11.49
CA ALA A 8 -13.44 -45.97 -10.26
C ALA A 8 -12.27 -45.31 -9.49
N ILE A 9 -11.08 -45.92 -9.46
CA ILE A 9 -9.88 -45.36 -8.85
C ILE A 9 -9.45 -44.11 -9.60
N LEU A 10 -9.35 -44.16 -10.93
CA LEU A 10 -8.93 -43.05 -11.77
C LEU A 10 -9.92 -41.87 -11.71
N ALA A 11 -11.21 -42.14 -11.48
CA ALA A 11 -12.23 -41.11 -11.32
C ALA A 11 -12.34 -40.58 -9.87
N SER A 12 -11.62 -41.18 -8.92
CA SER A 12 -11.68 -40.75 -7.52
C SER A 12 -11.01 -39.39 -7.33
N PRO A 13 -11.62 -38.48 -6.56
CA PRO A 13 -10.96 -37.23 -6.16
C PRO A 13 -9.61 -37.43 -5.48
N SER A 14 -9.45 -38.52 -4.74
CA SER A 14 -8.19 -38.90 -4.06
C SER A 14 -7.03 -39.22 -5.02
N TYR A 15 -7.30 -39.49 -6.29
CA TYR A 15 -6.28 -39.78 -7.32
C TYR A 15 -5.86 -38.53 -8.10
N ARG A 16 -6.47 -37.38 -7.83
CA ARG A 16 -6.11 -36.08 -8.44
C ARG A 16 -4.85 -35.54 -7.77
N LEU A 17 -3.95 -34.90 -8.55
CA LEU A 17 -2.83 -34.18 -7.97
C LEU A 17 -3.37 -33.01 -7.14
N ALA A 18 -2.79 -32.76 -5.97
CA ALA A 18 -3.26 -31.76 -5.05
C ALA A 18 -3.20 -30.32 -5.65
N GLU A 19 -2.23 -30.06 -6.54
CA GLU A 19 -2.08 -28.79 -7.26
C GLU A 19 -3.16 -28.57 -8.32
N ASP A 20 -3.79 -29.63 -8.83
CA ASP A 20 -4.88 -29.59 -9.81
C ASP A 20 -6.26 -29.69 -9.13
N ASP A 21 -6.31 -29.91 -7.82
CA ASP A 21 -7.54 -30.01 -7.07
C ASP A 21 -7.96 -28.64 -6.52
N GLY A 22 -8.72 -27.89 -7.34
CA GLY A 22 -9.23 -26.56 -6.97
C GLY A 22 -10.10 -26.59 -5.71
N ASP A 23 -10.91 -27.64 -5.52
CA ASP A 23 -11.79 -27.76 -4.34
C ASP A 23 -10.95 -27.96 -3.07
N PHE A 24 -9.90 -28.78 -3.14
CA PHE A 24 -8.95 -28.92 -2.05
C PHE A 24 -8.22 -27.62 -1.77
N LEU A 25 -7.69 -26.95 -2.80
CA LEU A 25 -6.97 -25.69 -2.66
C LEU A 25 -7.85 -24.55 -2.09
N GLU A 26 -9.17 -24.58 -2.34
CA GLU A 26 -10.11 -23.60 -1.77
C GLU A 26 -10.60 -23.99 -0.37
N SER A 27 -10.38 -25.22 0.08
CA SER A 27 -10.82 -25.73 1.38
C SER A 27 -10.15 -25.01 2.57
N ASP A 28 -10.76 -25.11 3.75
CA ASP A 28 -10.18 -24.56 4.97
C ASP A 28 -8.87 -25.23 5.38
N SER A 29 -8.71 -26.51 5.09
CA SER A 29 -7.46 -27.26 5.36
C SER A 29 -6.27 -26.74 4.56
N ALA A 30 -6.49 -26.21 3.36
CA ALA A 30 -5.44 -25.62 2.52
C ALA A 30 -5.14 -24.14 2.82
N ARG A 31 -5.75 -23.55 3.85
CA ARG A 31 -5.60 -22.11 4.19
C ARG A 31 -4.13 -21.69 4.36
N ALA A 32 -3.35 -22.46 5.10
CA ALA A 32 -1.93 -22.16 5.35
C ALA A 32 -1.11 -22.13 4.05
N ILE A 33 -1.42 -23.05 3.12
CA ILE A 33 -0.76 -23.12 1.81
C ILE A 33 -1.14 -21.90 0.97
N ARG A 34 -2.43 -21.50 0.97
CA ARG A 34 -2.87 -20.30 0.25
C ARG A 34 -2.22 -19.03 0.79
N LEU A 35 -2.05 -18.89 2.11
CA LEU A 35 -1.30 -17.78 2.70
C LEU A 35 0.14 -17.72 2.17
N ALA A 36 0.82 -18.86 2.14
CA ALA A 36 2.18 -18.94 1.60
C ALA A 36 2.23 -18.61 0.11
N LEU A 37 1.32 -19.14 -0.70
CA LEU A 37 1.23 -18.87 -2.14
C LEU A 37 0.99 -17.39 -2.43
N GLU A 38 0.07 -16.76 -1.70
CA GLU A 38 -0.30 -15.36 -1.90
C GLU A 38 0.88 -14.43 -1.56
N PHE A 39 1.58 -14.69 -0.44
CA PHE A 39 2.80 -13.98 -0.09
C PHE A 39 3.89 -14.16 -1.15
N HIS A 40 4.19 -15.39 -1.49
CA HIS A 40 5.27 -15.75 -2.42
C HIS A 40 5.06 -15.17 -3.82
N ARG A 41 3.82 -15.20 -4.30
CA ARG A 41 3.50 -14.69 -5.63
C ARG A 41 3.84 -13.21 -5.76
N ALA A 42 3.40 -12.38 -4.81
CA ALA A 42 3.69 -10.95 -4.84
C ALA A 42 5.19 -10.68 -4.74
N GLU A 43 5.89 -11.39 -3.83
CA GLU A 43 7.35 -11.29 -3.67
C GLU A 43 8.09 -11.60 -4.97
N THR A 44 7.73 -12.69 -5.65
CA THR A 44 8.37 -13.12 -6.91
C THR A 44 8.26 -12.04 -7.98
N TYR A 45 7.07 -11.45 -8.14
CA TYR A 45 6.86 -10.39 -9.14
C TYR A 45 7.60 -9.09 -8.77
N LEU A 46 7.58 -8.68 -7.50
CA LEU A 46 8.29 -7.50 -7.03
C LEU A 46 9.81 -7.64 -7.25
N GLN A 47 10.36 -8.81 -6.91
CA GLN A 47 11.78 -9.12 -7.14
C GLN A 47 12.13 -9.13 -8.62
N ALA A 48 11.32 -9.77 -9.47
CA ALA A 48 11.54 -9.81 -10.91
C ALA A 48 11.54 -8.42 -11.56
N HIS A 49 10.79 -7.47 -10.99
CA HIS A 49 10.77 -6.07 -11.44
C HIS A 49 11.82 -5.19 -10.72
N GLY A 50 12.67 -5.76 -9.88
CA GLY A 50 13.71 -5.03 -9.16
C GLY A 50 13.15 -4.03 -8.12
N ILE A 51 11.95 -4.27 -7.59
CA ILE A 51 11.29 -3.40 -6.61
C ILE A 51 11.87 -3.72 -5.21
N GLU A 52 12.72 -2.85 -4.72
CA GLU A 52 13.39 -3.01 -3.42
C GLU A 52 12.81 -2.07 -2.35
N SER A 53 12.26 -0.94 -2.75
CA SER A 53 11.79 0.09 -1.85
C SER A 53 10.50 0.70 -2.34
N THR A 54 9.54 0.91 -1.43
CA THR A 54 8.24 1.50 -1.76
C THR A 54 7.92 2.69 -0.86
N VAL A 55 7.01 3.52 -1.32
CA VAL A 55 6.27 4.46 -0.47
C VAL A 55 4.83 4.00 -0.45
N ALA A 56 4.38 3.55 0.72
CA ALA A 56 2.99 3.16 0.94
C ALA A 56 2.10 4.42 0.93
N VAL A 57 1.03 4.41 0.14
CA VAL A 57 0.12 5.56 0.03
C VAL A 57 -1.30 5.13 0.35
N PHE A 58 -1.90 5.79 1.32
CA PHE A 58 -3.26 5.52 1.79
C PHE A 58 -4.15 6.73 1.64
N GLY A 59 -5.43 6.48 1.40
CA GLY A 59 -6.44 7.52 1.29
C GLY A 59 -7.80 6.95 0.92
N SER A 60 -8.81 7.81 0.93
CA SER A 60 -10.21 7.42 0.67
C SER A 60 -10.42 6.92 -0.75
N ALA A 61 -11.04 5.74 -0.88
CA ALA A 61 -11.57 5.24 -2.15
C ALA A 61 -12.82 6.01 -2.64
N ARG A 62 -13.40 6.88 -1.79
CA ARG A 62 -14.65 7.60 -2.07
C ARG A 62 -14.44 9.01 -2.60
N VAL A 63 -13.22 9.50 -2.58
CA VAL A 63 -12.87 10.77 -3.22
C VAL A 63 -13.00 10.60 -4.72
N ARG A 64 -13.77 11.48 -5.35
CA ARG A 64 -14.05 11.42 -6.79
C ARG A 64 -12.96 12.12 -7.58
N SER A 65 -12.63 11.56 -8.74
CA SER A 65 -11.67 12.19 -9.65
C SER A 65 -12.16 13.56 -10.14
N PRO A 66 -11.27 14.47 -10.52
CA PRO A 66 -11.66 15.79 -11.06
C PRO A 66 -12.55 15.73 -12.30
N GLU A 67 -12.47 14.63 -13.05
CA GLU A 67 -13.26 14.37 -14.25
C GLU A 67 -14.71 13.94 -13.92
N ASP A 68 -14.98 13.49 -12.69
CA ASP A 68 -16.34 13.14 -12.26
C ASP A 68 -17.15 14.46 -12.05
N PRO A 69 -18.26 14.64 -12.77
CA PRO A 69 -19.08 15.85 -12.63
C PRO A 69 -19.68 16.02 -11.22
N LEU A 70 -19.75 14.94 -10.44
CA LEU A 70 -20.25 14.93 -9.07
C LEU A 70 -19.12 15.19 -8.03
N ALA A 71 -17.88 15.43 -8.47
CA ALA A 71 -16.78 15.74 -7.57
C ALA A 71 -16.97 17.12 -6.93
N SER A 72 -16.94 17.17 -5.59
CA SER A 72 -16.89 18.43 -4.86
C SER A 72 -15.52 19.11 -5.04
N GLU A 73 -15.45 20.39 -4.71
CA GLU A 73 -14.18 21.13 -4.73
C GLU A 73 -13.15 20.49 -3.77
N SER A 74 -13.58 20.06 -2.59
CA SER A 74 -12.73 19.32 -1.64
C SER A 74 -12.18 18.04 -2.25
N HIS A 75 -13.04 17.24 -2.92
CA HIS A 75 -12.60 16.00 -3.58
C HIS A 75 -11.56 16.29 -4.67
N ARG A 76 -11.77 17.31 -5.49
CA ARG A 76 -10.82 17.70 -6.54
C ARG A 76 -9.49 18.13 -5.95
N HIS A 77 -9.54 18.93 -4.88
CA HIS A 77 -8.33 19.35 -4.18
C HIS A 77 -7.56 18.16 -3.59
N GLU A 78 -8.23 17.30 -2.83
CA GLU A 78 -7.60 16.13 -2.22
C GLU A 78 -7.00 15.16 -3.26
N TYR A 79 -7.73 14.93 -4.37
CA TYR A 79 -7.26 14.11 -5.47
C TYR A 79 -5.99 14.70 -6.09
N GLU A 80 -5.97 16.01 -6.35
CA GLU A 80 -4.82 16.69 -6.93
C GLU A 80 -3.60 16.68 -5.98
N GLN A 81 -3.80 16.80 -4.66
CA GLN A 81 -2.71 16.70 -3.70
C GLN A 81 -2.07 15.29 -3.74
N ALA A 82 -2.87 14.22 -3.80
CA ALA A 82 -2.35 12.85 -3.88
C ALA A 82 -1.65 12.58 -5.22
N ARG A 83 -2.22 13.05 -6.33
CA ARG A 83 -1.61 12.96 -7.66
C ARG A 83 -0.29 13.73 -7.72
N ARG A 84 -0.28 14.97 -7.20
CA ARG A 84 0.91 15.83 -7.17
C ARG A 84 2.02 15.22 -6.31
N PHE A 85 1.68 14.73 -5.12
CA PHE A 85 2.63 14.00 -4.28
C PHE A 85 3.36 12.91 -5.06
N SER A 86 2.61 12.00 -5.68
CA SER A 86 3.18 10.84 -6.37
C SER A 86 3.95 11.23 -7.61
N TYR A 87 3.53 12.25 -8.34
CA TYR A 87 4.26 12.79 -9.48
C TYR A 87 5.62 13.37 -9.05
N ASP A 88 5.63 14.27 -8.06
CA ASP A 88 6.85 14.93 -7.60
C ASP A 88 7.81 13.95 -6.94
N LEU A 89 7.30 13.00 -6.13
CA LEU A 89 8.09 11.92 -5.55
C LEU A 89 8.78 11.09 -6.64
N SER A 90 8.04 10.63 -7.64
CA SER A 90 8.55 9.78 -8.71
C SER A 90 9.60 10.52 -9.56
N ARG A 91 9.34 11.79 -9.89
CA ARG A 91 10.30 12.66 -10.59
C ARG A 91 11.57 12.88 -9.78
N GLY A 92 11.43 13.20 -8.49
CA GLY A 92 12.57 13.40 -7.60
C GLY A 92 13.38 12.13 -7.39
N ALA A 93 12.73 10.99 -7.22
CA ALA A 93 13.39 9.69 -7.07
C ALA A 93 14.22 9.31 -8.30
N ALA A 94 13.72 9.54 -9.50
CA ALA A 94 14.42 9.24 -10.75
C ALA A 94 15.76 10.01 -10.89
N HIS A 95 15.87 11.19 -10.28
CA HIS A 95 17.06 12.04 -10.35
C HIS A 95 18.03 11.81 -9.18
N THR A 96 17.69 10.94 -8.24
CA THR A 96 18.47 10.72 -7.03
C THR A 96 18.99 9.29 -7.00
N PRO A 97 20.33 9.05 -7.15
CA PRO A 97 20.89 7.71 -7.32
C PRO A 97 20.50 6.70 -6.23
N ARG A 98 20.32 7.15 -5.00
CA ARG A 98 19.89 6.28 -3.88
C ARG A 98 18.37 6.01 -3.83
N CYS A 99 17.57 6.79 -4.56
CA CYS A 99 16.11 6.72 -4.56
C CYS A 99 15.54 6.23 -5.89
N HIS A 100 16.34 5.97 -6.91
CA HIS A 100 15.88 5.58 -8.24
C HIS A 100 15.02 4.30 -8.27
N ARG A 101 14.99 3.55 -7.14
CA ARG A 101 14.17 2.34 -6.95
C ARG A 101 12.98 2.56 -6.00
N LEU A 102 12.69 3.81 -5.64
CA LEU A 102 11.57 4.12 -4.76
C LEU A 102 10.28 4.17 -5.58
N VAL A 103 9.35 3.26 -5.30
CA VAL A 103 8.13 3.08 -6.08
C VAL A 103 6.89 3.36 -5.23
N VAL A 104 5.95 4.12 -5.79
CA VAL A 104 4.66 4.42 -5.15
C VAL A 104 3.78 3.17 -5.12
N ALA A 105 3.28 2.81 -3.94
CA ALA A 105 2.50 1.60 -3.70
C ALA A 105 1.19 1.91 -2.94
N PRO A 106 0.15 2.39 -3.60
CA PRO A 106 -1.19 2.51 -3.00
C PRO A 106 -1.99 1.21 -3.09
N GLY A 107 -3.21 1.25 -2.54
CA GLY A 107 -4.14 0.12 -2.52
C GLY A 107 -4.70 -0.32 -3.87
N GLY A 108 -4.42 0.39 -4.95
CA GLY A 108 -4.81 0.01 -6.32
C GLY A 108 -6.27 0.20 -6.70
N GLY A 109 -7.12 0.67 -5.77
CA GLY A 109 -8.53 0.98 -6.02
C GLY A 109 -8.74 2.41 -6.54
N PRO A 110 -9.99 2.90 -6.55
CA PRO A 110 -10.35 4.25 -6.97
C PRO A 110 -9.95 5.33 -5.95
N GLY A 111 -10.27 6.56 -6.25
CA GLY A 111 -10.13 7.71 -5.37
C GLY A 111 -8.69 8.13 -5.17
N LEU A 112 -8.26 8.34 -3.93
CA LEU A 112 -6.91 8.83 -3.65
C LEU A 112 -5.82 7.79 -3.98
N MET A 113 -6.16 6.50 -4.00
CA MET A 113 -5.26 5.44 -4.46
C MET A 113 -5.02 5.55 -5.98
N GLU A 114 -6.09 5.80 -6.74
CA GLU A 114 -6.00 6.08 -8.17
C GLU A 114 -5.20 7.36 -8.44
N ALA A 115 -5.47 8.44 -7.70
CA ALA A 115 -4.72 9.69 -7.82
C ALA A 115 -3.21 9.47 -7.66
N ALA A 116 -2.82 8.67 -6.66
CA ALA A 116 -1.43 8.33 -6.42
C ALA A 116 -0.81 7.50 -7.57
N ASN A 117 -1.50 6.46 -8.05
CA ASN A 117 -1.04 5.70 -9.21
C ASN A 117 -0.93 6.59 -10.47
N ARG A 118 -1.93 7.45 -10.70
CA ARG A 118 -1.95 8.38 -11.82
C ARG A 118 -0.74 9.33 -11.81
N GLY A 119 -0.45 9.94 -10.68
CA GLY A 119 0.70 10.84 -10.55
C GLY A 119 2.03 10.16 -10.87
N ALA A 120 2.26 8.96 -10.37
CA ALA A 120 3.46 8.19 -10.67
C ALA A 120 3.52 7.77 -12.15
N SER A 121 2.41 7.31 -12.72
CA SER A 121 2.30 6.96 -14.15
C SER A 121 2.57 8.15 -15.06
N GLU A 122 2.03 9.34 -14.75
CA GLU A 122 2.26 10.58 -15.50
C GLU A 122 3.73 11.05 -15.40
N ALA A 123 4.42 10.70 -14.32
CA ALA A 123 5.86 10.94 -14.18
C ALA A 123 6.71 9.94 -14.99
N GLY A 124 6.09 8.96 -15.65
CA GLY A 124 6.78 7.88 -16.38
C GLY A 124 7.43 6.84 -15.47
N ALA A 125 7.04 6.78 -14.19
CA ALA A 125 7.59 5.86 -13.21
C ALA A 125 6.69 4.62 -13.03
N PRO A 126 7.26 3.47 -12.64
CA PRO A 126 6.48 2.31 -12.23
C PRO A 126 5.67 2.63 -10.97
N THR A 127 4.50 1.99 -10.86
CA THR A 127 3.63 2.12 -9.70
C THR A 127 2.89 0.81 -9.42
N ILE A 128 2.69 0.51 -8.15
CA ILE A 128 2.14 -0.75 -7.66
C ILE A 128 0.66 -0.55 -7.30
N GLY A 129 -0.15 -1.60 -7.45
CA GLY A 129 -1.49 -1.67 -6.89
C GLY A 129 -1.61 -2.88 -5.97
N VAL A 130 -1.85 -2.64 -4.68
CA VAL A 130 -2.00 -3.69 -3.65
C VAL A 130 -3.48 -3.86 -3.33
N ASN A 131 -4.23 -4.51 -4.25
CA ASN A 131 -5.68 -4.67 -4.16
C ASN A 131 -6.06 -5.77 -3.15
N ILE A 132 -7.28 -5.67 -2.64
CA ILE A 132 -7.91 -6.69 -1.79
C ILE A 132 -9.20 -7.16 -2.46
N ARG A 133 -9.46 -8.47 -2.43
CA ARG A 133 -10.72 -9.02 -2.92
C ARG A 133 -11.84 -8.66 -1.95
N LEU A 134 -12.80 -7.88 -2.41
CA LEU A 134 -13.98 -7.48 -1.65
C LEU A 134 -15.23 -8.16 -2.20
N PRO A 135 -16.31 -8.31 -1.39
CA PRO A 135 -17.58 -8.89 -1.85
C PRO A 135 -18.21 -8.13 -3.03
N HIS A 136 -17.99 -6.83 -3.10
CA HIS A 136 -18.37 -6.00 -4.23
C HIS A 136 -17.12 -5.81 -5.09
N GLU A 137 -17.19 -6.30 -6.33
CA GLU A 137 -16.06 -6.33 -7.26
C GLU A 137 -15.52 -4.91 -7.49
N GLN A 138 -14.29 -4.68 -7.07
CA GLN A 138 -13.56 -3.45 -7.27
C GLN A 138 -12.45 -3.73 -8.29
N GLN A 139 -12.55 -3.10 -9.45
CA GLN A 139 -11.50 -3.21 -10.47
C GLN A 139 -10.27 -2.38 -10.04
N PRO A 140 -9.06 -2.84 -10.39
CA PRO A 140 -7.87 -2.02 -10.23
C PRO A 140 -7.98 -0.77 -11.11
N ASN A 141 -7.41 0.34 -10.64
CA ASN A 141 -7.39 1.55 -11.46
C ASN A 141 -6.42 1.40 -12.65
N PRO A 142 -6.64 2.14 -13.76
CA PRO A 142 -5.92 1.94 -15.02
C PRO A 142 -4.48 2.46 -15.03
N TYR A 143 -4.03 3.13 -13.97
CA TYR A 143 -2.70 3.75 -13.92
C TYR A 143 -1.62 2.85 -13.32
N ILE A 144 -2.00 1.67 -12.79
CA ILE A 144 -1.05 0.70 -12.24
C ILE A 144 -0.19 0.13 -13.37
N THR A 145 1.11 -0.02 -13.11
CA THR A 145 2.00 -0.65 -14.09
C THR A 145 1.60 -2.11 -14.33
N PRO A 146 1.40 -2.55 -15.58
CA PRO A 146 1.14 -3.95 -15.90
C PRO A 146 2.20 -4.86 -15.27
N GLY A 147 1.77 -5.94 -14.62
CA GLY A 147 2.64 -6.83 -13.85
C GLY A 147 2.87 -6.43 -12.38
N LEU A 148 2.49 -5.21 -11.97
CA LEU A 148 2.59 -4.73 -10.60
C LEU A 148 1.23 -4.53 -9.91
N ALA A 149 0.15 -5.09 -10.48
CA ALA A 149 -1.16 -5.16 -9.84
C ALA A 149 -1.30 -6.49 -9.11
N PHE A 150 -1.47 -6.44 -7.80
CA PHE A 150 -1.64 -7.62 -6.95
C PHE A 150 -3.04 -7.64 -6.36
N SER A 151 -3.66 -8.82 -6.31
CA SER A 151 -4.95 -9.03 -5.67
C SER A 151 -4.79 -10.00 -4.51
N PHE A 152 -5.07 -9.54 -3.30
CA PHE A 152 -4.98 -10.31 -2.07
C PHE A 152 -6.36 -10.76 -1.60
N ARG A 153 -6.44 -11.97 -1.07
CA ARG A 153 -7.60 -12.52 -0.35
C ARG A 153 -7.53 -12.16 1.14
N TYR A 154 -6.30 -12.12 1.69
CA TYR A 154 -6.07 -11.95 3.13
C TYR A 154 -5.54 -10.56 3.45
N PHE A 155 -6.28 -9.80 4.27
CA PHE A 155 -5.89 -8.47 4.72
C PHE A 155 -4.50 -8.46 5.37
N ALA A 156 -4.21 -9.45 6.23
CA ALA A 156 -2.93 -9.54 6.92
C ALA A 156 -1.74 -9.56 5.96
N LEU A 157 -1.82 -10.36 4.88
CA LEU A 157 -0.75 -10.42 3.88
C LEU A 157 -0.64 -9.13 3.07
N ARG A 158 -1.77 -8.53 2.72
CA ARG A 158 -1.79 -7.23 2.06
C ARG A 158 -1.08 -6.18 2.88
N LYS A 159 -1.35 -6.10 4.18
CA LYS A 159 -0.70 -5.19 5.13
C LYS A 159 0.81 -5.42 5.19
N MET A 160 1.23 -6.68 5.29
CA MET A 160 2.65 -7.03 5.26
C MET A 160 3.37 -6.46 4.02
N HIS A 161 2.76 -6.59 2.83
CA HIS A 161 3.36 -6.07 1.60
C HIS A 161 3.44 -4.54 1.54
N PHE A 162 2.57 -3.81 2.21
CA PHE A 162 2.71 -2.37 2.36
C PHE A 162 3.92 -2.00 3.22
N ILE A 163 4.17 -2.74 4.29
CA ILE A 163 5.19 -2.39 5.30
C ILE A 163 6.58 -2.94 4.95
N PHE A 164 6.67 -4.16 4.41
CA PHE A 164 7.94 -4.89 4.21
C PHE A 164 9.01 -4.10 3.45
N ARG A 165 8.59 -3.33 2.45
CA ARG A 165 9.48 -2.54 1.59
C ARG A 165 9.32 -1.04 1.79
N ALA A 166 8.45 -0.63 2.72
CA ALA A 166 8.16 0.77 2.92
C ALA A 166 9.39 1.53 3.43
N ARG A 167 9.74 2.57 2.73
CA ARG A 167 10.70 3.59 3.17
C ARG A 167 10.00 4.83 3.71
N ALA A 168 8.71 4.96 3.42
CA ALA A 168 7.84 5.97 3.99
C ALA A 168 6.38 5.50 3.89
N LEU A 169 5.53 6.06 4.73
CA LEU A 169 4.08 5.97 4.65
C LEU A 169 3.52 7.38 4.48
N VAL A 170 2.62 7.55 3.52
CA VAL A 170 1.92 8.82 3.29
C VAL A 170 0.42 8.56 3.29
N ALA A 171 -0.30 9.27 4.14
CA ALA A 171 -1.73 9.11 4.29
C ALA A 171 -2.46 10.44 4.06
N PHE A 172 -3.39 10.41 3.13
CA PHE A 172 -4.37 11.46 2.87
C PHE A 172 -5.65 11.18 3.67
N ALA A 173 -6.62 12.09 3.65
CA ALA A 173 -7.91 11.87 4.29
C ALA A 173 -8.56 10.55 3.84
N GLY A 174 -9.10 9.77 4.80
CA GLY A 174 -9.67 8.46 4.48
C GLY A 174 -10.57 7.89 5.56
N GLY A 175 -11.11 6.71 5.32
CA GLY A 175 -11.94 5.98 6.27
C GLY A 175 -11.12 5.02 7.16
N PHE A 176 -11.83 4.05 7.74
CA PHE A 176 -11.24 3.08 8.66
C PHE A 176 -10.03 2.33 8.10
N GLY A 177 -10.03 1.98 6.80
CA GLY A 177 -8.89 1.31 6.20
C GLY A 177 -7.62 2.18 6.14
N THR A 178 -7.78 3.50 5.97
CA THR A 178 -6.65 4.44 6.02
C THR A 178 -6.15 4.62 7.46
N LEU A 179 -7.05 4.76 8.42
CA LEU A 179 -6.72 4.89 9.84
C LEU A 179 -6.01 3.63 10.36
N ASP A 180 -6.52 2.45 10.02
CA ASP A 180 -5.97 1.15 10.39
C ASP A 180 -4.49 1.03 9.97
N GLU A 181 -4.14 1.40 8.74
CA GLU A 181 -2.76 1.33 8.25
C GLU A 181 -1.86 2.40 8.91
N VAL A 182 -2.38 3.60 9.19
CA VAL A 182 -1.62 4.64 9.88
C VAL A 182 -1.31 4.23 11.32
N TYR A 183 -2.32 3.74 12.06
CA TYR A 183 -2.12 3.31 13.44
C TYR A 183 -1.22 2.06 13.53
N GLU A 184 -1.33 1.14 12.59
CA GLU A 184 -0.41 -0.01 12.53
C GLU A 184 1.03 0.46 12.33
N ALA A 185 1.29 1.33 11.36
CA ALA A 185 2.63 1.85 11.10
C ALA A 185 3.21 2.60 12.32
N LEU A 186 2.41 3.46 12.96
CA LEU A 186 2.80 4.16 14.18
C LEU A 186 3.17 3.17 15.28
N ASN A 187 2.37 2.13 15.48
CA ASN A 187 2.64 1.10 16.48
C ASN A 187 3.91 0.29 16.18
N LEU A 188 4.12 -0.09 14.91
CA LEU A 188 5.30 -0.84 14.50
C LEU A 188 6.60 -0.03 14.67
N VAL A 189 6.57 1.27 14.36
CA VAL A 189 7.70 2.18 14.58
C VAL A 189 7.93 2.42 16.08
N LEU A 190 6.87 2.68 16.85
CA LEU A 190 6.94 2.93 18.29
C LEU A 190 7.51 1.73 19.05
N THR A 191 7.06 0.52 18.69
CA THR A 191 7.53 -0.74 19.30
C THR A 191 8.88 -1.21 18.78
N ARG A 192 9.47 -0.50 17.81
CA ARG A 192 10.72 -0.86 17.13
C ARG A 192 10.67 -2.23 16.44
N THR A 193 9.48 -2.65 16.02
CA THR A 193 9.28 -3.86 15.21
C THR A 193 9.82 -3.66 13.80
N ILE A 194 9.79 -2.43 13.32
CA ILE A 194 10.44 -1.98 12.08
C ILE A 194 11.35 -0.79 12.39
N ASP A 195 12.31 -0.55 11.51
CA ASP A 195 13.11 0.67 11.55
C ASP A 195 12.21 1.90 11.39
N PRO A 196 12.54 3.04 12.04
CA PRO A 196 11.77 4.26 11.88
C PRO A 196 11.69 4.72 10.42
N ILE A 197 10.49 4.82 9.90
CA ILE A 197 10.20 5.38 8.59
C ILE A 197 9.43 6.69 8.72
N PRO A 198 9.57 7.65 7.80
CA PRO A 198 8.71 8.83 7.73
C PRO A 198 7.24 8.44 7.64
N ILE A 199 6.40 8.99 8.53
CA ILE A 199 4.94 8.90 8.47
C ILE A 199 4.42 10.30 8.19
N VAL A 200 3.85 10.50 7.00
CA VAL A 200 3.38 11.81 6.52
C VAL A 200 1.87 11.82 6.42
N LEU A 201 1.24 12.79 7.08
CA LEU A 201 -0.20 12.98 7.06
C LEU A 201 -0.53 14.25 6.27
N VAL A 202 -1.23 14.09 5.15
CA VAL A 202 -1.59 15.20 4.27
C VAL A 202 -3.05 15.58 4.50
N GLY A 203 -3.31 16.87 4.80
CA GLY A 203 -4.62 17.40 5.16
C GLY A 203 -4.77 17.66 6.65
N SER A 204 -4.15 18.75 7.14
CA SER A 204 -4.09 19.10 8.57
C SER A 204 -5.47 19.21 9.21
N ASN A 205 -6.47 19.80 8.52
CA ASN A 205 -7.84 19.93 9.01
C ASN A 205 -8.52 18.56 9.27
N TYR A 206 -8.21 17.54 8.46
CA TYR A 206 -8.71 16.17 8.67
C TYR A 206 -7.95 15.51 9.82
N TRP A 207 -6.62 15.51 9.75
CA TRP A 207 -5.78 14.74 10.67
C TRP A 207 -5.81 15.27 12.10
N SER A 208 -5.92 16.58 12.32
CA SER A 208 -6.08 17.15 13.67
C SER A 208 -7.36 16.69 14.39
N ARG A 209 -8.36 16.21 13.65
CA ARG A 209 -9.58 15.64 14.22
C ARG A 209 -9.51 14.12 14.41
N MET A 210 -8.71 13.44 13.61
CA MET A 210 -8.60 11.97 13.61
C MET A 210 -7.47 11.46 14.49
N LEU A 211 -6.44 12.26 14.73
CA LEU A 211 -5.27 11.90 15.51
C LEU A 211 -4.79 13.11 16.33
N ASP A 212 -5.27 13.21 17.53
CA ASP A 212 -4.84 14.24 18.49
C ASP A 212 -3.66 13.70 19.31
N LEU A 213 -2.44 14.01 18.81
CA LEU A 213 -1.20 13.57 19.44
C LEU A 213 -0.93 14.30 20.76
N ASP A 214 -1.45 15.53 20.93
CA ASP A 214 -1.31 16.28 22.19
C ASP A 214 -2.17 15.63 23.28
N TYR A 215 -3.42 15.31 22.96
CA TYR A 215 -4.30 14.59 23.88
C TYR A 215 -3.71 13.23 24.31
N LEU A 216 -3.12 12.48 23.37
CA LEU A 216 -2.51 11.19 23.69
C LEU A 216 -1.28 11.34 24.59
N ALA A 217 -0.46 12.36 24.35
CA ALA A 217 0.73 12.63 25.16
C ALA A 217 0.36 13.14 26.57
N ASP A 218 -0.57 14.09 26.65
CA ASP A 218 -1.05 14.65 27.92
C ASP A 218 -1.75 13.59 28.80
N GLY A 219 -2.44 12.65 28.15
CA GLY A 219 -3.06 11.50 28.82
C GLY A 219 -2.07 10.39 29.21
N GLY A 220 -0.79 10.50 28.82
CA GLY A 220 0.23 9.49 29.10
C GLY A 220 0.10 8.20 28.27
N TYR A 221 -0.67 8.22 27.19
CA TYR A 221 -0.84 7.08 26.28
C TYR A 221 0.34 6.91 25.32
N ILE A 222 1.05 8.01 25.02
CA ILE A 222 2.30 8.05 24.26
C ILE A 222 3.29 9.00 24.97
N GLU A 223 4.57 8.90 24.66
CA GLU A 223 5.54 9.87 25.15
C GLU A 223 5.52 11.16 24.31
N ALA A 224 5.86 12.31 24.89
CA ALA A 224 5.87 13.59 24.18
C ALA A 224 6.78 13.58 22.94
N ARG A 225 7.87 12.80 22.98
CA ARG A 225 8.78 12.61 21.84
C ARG A 225 8.14 11.86 20.66
N ASP A 226 7.12 11.03 20.91
CA ASP A 226 6.48 10.20 19.89
C ASP A 226 5.67 11.03 18.89
N LYS A 227 5.30 12.26 19.27
CA LYS A 227 4.68 13.22 18.35
C LYS A 227 5.56 13.52 17.16
N ALA A 228 6.89 13.42 17.28
CA ALA A 228 7.84 13.64 16.21
C ALA A 228 7.88 12.50 15.15
N LEU A 229 7.18 11.38 15.39
CA LEU A 229 7.03 10.30 14.40
C LEU A 229 6.22 10.73 13.19
N VAL A 230 5.40 11.76 13.33
CA VAL A 230 4.46 12.23 12.31
C VAL A 230 4.89 13.59 11.76
N TYR A 231 4.90 13.71 10.45
CA TYR A 231 4.98 15.00 9.75
C TYR A 231 3.63 15.33 9.13
N GLN A 232 3.08 16.51 9.42
CA GLN A 232 1.81 16.98 8.85
C GLN A 232 2.04 18.10 7.86
N THR A 233 1.29 18.09 6.75
CA THR A 233 1.29 19.14 5.72
C THR A 233 -0.05 19.15 4.98
N ASP A 234 -0.36 20.26 4.30
CA ASP A 234 -1.51 20.36 3.40
C ASP A 234 -1.12 20.21 1.92
N SER A 235 0.18 20.10 1.65
CA SER A 235 0.75 20.09 0.29
C SER A 235 1.31 18.73 -0.09
N GLY A 236 0.84 18.16 -1.20
CA GLY A 236 1.43 16.95 -1.80
C GLY A 236 2.88 17.15 -2.22
N ALA A 237 3.24 18.36 -2.71
CA ALA A 237 4.62 18.67 -3.07
C ALA A 237 5.55 18.69 -1.86
N ASP A 238 5.11 19.29 -0.74
CA ASP A 238 5.89 19.33 0.50
C ASP A 238 6.05 17.93 1.10
N ALA A 239 4.98 17.11 1.03
CA ALA A 239 5.05 15.70 1.41
C ALA A 239 6.10 14.93 0.61
N ALA A 240 6.14 15.13 -0.72
CA ALA A 240 7.14 14.51 -1.59
C ALA A 240 8.57 14.96 -1.25
N ALA A 241 8.76 16.26 -1.07
CA ALA A 241 10.06 16.81 -0.67
C ALA A 241 10.54 16.26 0.68
N TYR A 242 9.63 16.16 1.66
CA TYR A 242 9.95 15.60 2.97
C TYR A 242 10.36 14.12 2.88
N VAL A 243 9.59 13.30 2.15
CA VAL A 243 9.91 11.88 1.95
C VAL A 243 11.26 11.72 1.25
N LEU A 244 11.51 12.42 0.15
CA LEU A 244 12.79 12.40 -0.56
C LEU A 244 13.97 12.79 0.34
N GLY A 245 13.80 13.81 1.17
CA GLY A 245 14.83 14.27 2.12
C GLY A 245 15.13 13.25 3.21
N ARG A 246 14.15 12.45 3.64
CA ARG A 246 14.28 11.46 4.73
C ARG A 246 14.69 10.07 4.28
N CYS A 247 14.32 9.66 3.06
CA CYS A 247 14.67 8.33 2.54
C CYS A 247 16.16 8.18 2.15
N GLY A 248 17.05 8.99 2.71
CA GLY A 248 18.49 8.94 2.46
C GLY A 248 18.92 9.62 1.16
N CYS A 249 18.04 10.41 0.57
CA CYS A 249 18.31 11.26 -0.56
C CYS A 249 18.91 12.61 -0.13
N GLY A 250 19.04 12.86 1.15
CA GLY A 250 19.65 14.02 1.75
C GLY A 250 20.97 13.64 2.39
N LYS A 251 22.06 14.21 1.87
CA LYS A 251 23.45 14.33 2.38
C LYS A 251 23.99 13.17 3.19
N ASP A 252 25.13 12.66 2.73
CA ASP A 252 26.02 11.81 3.50
C ASP A 252 26.18 12.38 4.92
N GLY A 253 25.55 11.73 5.88
CA GLY A 253 25.90 11.85 7.27
C GLY A 253 27.26 11.15 7.40
N GLY A 254 28.34 11.92 7.36
CA GLY A 254 29.68 11.44 7.63
C GLY A 254 29.73 10.82 9.02
N SER A 255 30.41 9.71 9.05
CA SER A 255 31.09 9.01 10.17
C SER A 255 30.65 9.37 11.57
#